data_97371b894f1adea953917d52f4710369
#
_entry.id   97371b894f1adea953917d52f4710369
#
_cell.length_a   1.000
_cell.length_b   1.000
_cell.length_c   1.000
_cell.angle_alpha   90.00
_cell.angle_beta   90.00
_cell.angle_gamma   90.00
#
_symmetry.space_group_name_H-M   'P 1'
#
loop_
_entity.id
_entity.type
_entity.pdbx_description
1 polymer ?
#
loop_
_entity_poly.entity_id
_entity_poly.type
_entity_poly.pdbx_seq_one_letter_code
_entity_poly.pdbx_strand_id
1 'polypeptide(L)'
;MNLKRFFGILLVAMMGGLISLGLYTMVFRPETHIVTATEKVPVTLTSLSSVFDTSITDFTYAAERTVHAVVHVKTQAVMSQVYRNPIYEFFYGRPYEERSEPVVGFGSGVIISSDGYIVTNNHVIDGAEKIMVTLNDNREFEAKLVGTDPSTDIALLKIDGKDLPFIP
;
A
#
# COMPACT_ATOMS: atom_id res chain seq x y z
N MET A 1 -51.68 12.58 -24.77
CA MET A 1 -51.69 11.51 -23.76
C MET A 1 -52.47 11.99 -22.55
N ASN A 2 -53.60 11.35 -22.20
CA ASN A 2 -54.47 11.83 -21.13
C ASN A 2 -53.74 11.77 -19.79
N LEU A 3 -53.72 12.88 -19.03
CA LEU A 3 -53.04 13.04 -17.73
C LEU A 3 -53.34 11.86 -16.77
N LYS A 4 -54.56 11.35 -16.78
CA LYS A 4 -54.98 10.18 -15.99
C LYS A 4 -54.22 8.90 -16.35
N ARG A 5 -53.93 8.69 -17.63
CA ARG A 5 -53.14 7.52 -18.10
C ARG A 5 -51.67 7.67 -17.74
N PHE A 6 -51.14 8.88 -17.80
CA PHE A 6 -49.75 9.17 -17.36
C PHE A 6 -49.56 8.88 -15.87
N PHE A 7 -50.48 9.35 -15.02
CA PHE A 7 -50.43 9.05 -13.58
C PHE A 7 -50.59 7.56 -13.25
N GLY A 8 -51.42 6.84 -14.03
CA GLY A 8 -51.60 5.40 -13.88
C GLY A 8 -50.30 4.63 -14.17
N ILE A 9 -49.60 4.96 -15.28
CA ILE A 9 -48.32 4.34 -15.64
C ILE A 9 -47.25 4.66 -14.62
N LEU A 10 -47.16 5.90 -14.12
CA LEU A 10 -46.23 6.32 -13.10
C LEU A 10 -46.43 5.55 -11.78
N LEU A 11 -47.69 5.33 -11.38
CA LEU A 11 -48.01 4.59 -10.15
C LEU A 11 -47.61 3.11 -10.27
N VAL A 12 -47.86 2.47 -11.43
CA VAL A 12 -47.44 1.10 -11.69
C VAL A 12 -45.90 0.99 -11.65
N ALA A 13 -45.18 1.94 -12.25
CA ALA A 13 -43.70 1.95 -12.23
C ALA A 13 -43.16 2.11 -10.80
N MET A 14 -43.75 2.99 -9.98
CA MET A 14 -43.36 3.15 -8.57
C MET A 14 -43.62 1.87 -7.76
N MET A 15 -44.79 1.22 -7.95
CA MET A 15 -45.05 -0.04 -7.26
C MET A 15 -44.06 -1.13 -7.65
N GLY A 16 -43.72 -1.23 -8.95
CA GLY A 16 -42.71 -2.19 -9.42
C GLY A 16 -41.33 -1.95 -8.78
N GLY A 17 -40.92 -0.70 -8.69
CA GLY A 17 -39.68 -0.33 -8.02
C GLY A 17 -39.65 -0.69 -6.52
N LEU A 18 -40.71 -0.44 -5.80
CA LEU A 18 -40.83 -0.79 -4.38
C LEU A 18 -40.81 -2.29 -4.13
N ILE A 19 -41.52 -3.06 -5.00
CA ILE A 19 -41.51 -4.54 -4.91
C ILE A 19 -40.10 -5.08 -5.20
N SER A 20 -39.44 -4.56 -6.24
CA SER A 20 -38.06 -4.97 -6.58
C SER A 20 -37.07 -4.67 -5.45
N LEU A 21 -37.17 -3.49 -4.83
CA LEU A 21 -36.32 -3.11 -3.70
C LEU A 21 -36.60 -4.00 -2.48
N GLY A 22 -37.86 -4.30 -2.21
CA GLY A 22 -38.26 -5.19 -1.13
C GLY A 22 -37.71 -6.63 -1.30
N LEU A 23 -37.82 -7.16 -2.54
CA LEU A 23 -37.24 -8.47 -2.87
C LEU A 23 -35.71 -8.46 -2.76
N TYR A 24 -35.07 -7.42 -3.25
CA TYR A 24 -33.61 -7.27 -3.14
C TYR A 24 -33.15 -7.28 -1.68
N THR A 25 -33.80 -6.51 -0.82
CA THR A 25 -33.44 -6.48 0.63
C THR A 25 -33.77 -7.77 1.35
N MET A 26 -34.74 -8.56 0.85
CA MET A 26 -35.08 -9.86 1.44
C MET A 26 -34.12 -10.98 1.04
N VAL A 27 -33.64 -10.96 -0.23
CA VAL A 27 -32.73 -11.98 -0.79
C VAL A 27 -31.26 -11.67 -0.50
N PHE A 28 -30.87 -10.39 -0.59
CA PHE A 28 -29.51 -9.91 -0.37
C PHE A 28 -29.38 -9.15 0.95
N ARG A 29 -29.93 -9.66 2.04
CA ARG A 29 -29.56 -9.13 3.36
C ARG A 29 -28.07 -9.36 3.55
N PRO A 30 -27.21 -8.31 3.54
CA PRO A 30 -25.85 -8.48 4.01
C PRO A 30 -25.96 -8.88 5.49
N GLU A 31 -25.65 -10.11 5.83
CA GLU A 31 -25.37 -10.45 7.21
C GLU A 31 -24.16 -9.59 7.64
N THR A 32 -24.47 -8.49 8.28
CA THR A 32 -23.45 -7.78 9.03
C THR A 32 -23.07 -8.70 10.19
N HIS A 33 -22.07 -9.53 9.96
CA HIS A 33 -21.36 -10.16 11.05
C HIS A 33 -20.68 -9.05 11.84
N ILE A 34 -21.42 -8.48 12.79
CA ILE A 34 -20.81 -7.76 13.89
C ILE A 34 -20.04 -8.84 14.65
N VAL A 35 -18.77 -8.98 14.34
CA VAL A 35 -17.85 -9.75 15.18
C VAL A 35 -17.74 -8.97 16.47
N THR A 36 -18.71 -9.23 17.36
CA THR A 36 -18.58 -8.87 18.76
C THR A 36 -17.48 -9.80 19.28
N ALA A 37 -16.24 -9.31 19.22
CA ALA A 37 -15.10 -9.95 19.86
C ALA A 37 -15.29 -9.89 21.37
N THR A 38 -16.26 -10.68 21.87
CA THR A 38 -16.43 -10.94 23.30
C THR A 38 -16.32 -12.45 23.53
N GLU A 39 -15.44 -13.08 22.77
CA GLU A 39 -14.91 -14.37 23.21
C GLU A 39 -13.67 -14.06 24.04
N LYS A 40 -13.90 -13.96 25.35
CA LYS A 40 -12.82 -14.08 26.33
C LYS A 40 -12.25 -15.49 26.17
N VAL A 41 -11.27 -15.60 25.23
CA VAL A 41 -10.38 -16.75 25.25
C VAL A 41 -9.79 -16.74 26.66
N PRO A 42 -9.98 -17.78 27.48
CA PRO A 42 -9.27 -17.86 28.73
C PRO A 42 -7.80 -18.02 28.37
N VAL A 43 -7.09 -16.90 28.32
CA VAL A 43 -5.63 -16.92 28.30
C VAL A 43 -5.27 -17.47 29.69
N THR A 44 -5.10 -18.77 29.78
CA THR A 44 -4.37 -19.37 30.90
C THR A 44 -2.95 -18.80 30.75
N LEU A 45 -2.74 -17.68 31.41
CA LEU A 45 -1.42 -17.20 31.77
C LEU A 45 -0.83 -18.25 32.68
N THR A 46 -0.27 -19.32 32.11
CA THR A 46 0.65 -20.19 32.83
C THR A 46 1.72 -19.25 33.34
N SER A 47 1.70 -19.10 34.64
CA SER A 47 2.54 -18.25 35.48
C SER A 47 4.01 -18.31 35.07
N LEU A 48 4.40 -17.44 34.18
CA LEU A 48 5.76 -16.91 34.05
C LEU A 48 5.89 -15.70 34.99
N SER A 49 5.27 -15.80 36.17
CA SER A 49 5.16 -14.72 37.16
C SER A 49 6.39 -14.60 38.03
N SER A 50 7.59 -14.74 37.52
CA SER A 50 8.76 -14.49 38.38
C SER A 50 9.96 -13.85 37.68
N VAL A 51 9.85 -13.36 36.43
CA VAL A 51 10.96 -12.67 35.77
C VAL A 51 10.52 -11.38 35.06
N PHE A 52 9.22 -11.13 34.93
CA PHE A 52 8.78 -9.81 34.45
C PHE A 52 8.43 -8.95 35.65
N ASP A 53 9.43 -8.22 36.14
CA ASP A 53 9.22 -6.94 36.77
C ASP A 53 8.17 -6.19 35.94
N THR A 54 7.08 -5.74 36.57
CA THR A 54 5.96 -5.04 35.93
C THR A 54 6.37 -3.64 35.43
N SER A 55 7.54 -3.52 34.85
CA SER A 55 7.86 -2.44 33.97
C SER A 55 7.09 -2.68 32.67
N ILE A 56 6.07 -1.87 32.41
CA ILE A 56 5.48 -1.65 31.08
C ILE A 56 6.65 -1.78 30.09
N THR A 57 6.59 -2.73 29.16
CA THR A 57 7.66 -2.95 28.19
C THR A 57 7.88 -1.61 27.50
N ASP A 58 8.88 -0.88 27.95
CA ASP A 58 9.18 0.45 27.45
C ASP A 58 9.87 0.29 26.09
N PHE A 59 9.12 0.50 25.03
CA PHE A 59 9.64 0.49 23.65
C PHE A 59 10.53 1.70 23.35
N THR A 60 10.61 2.69 24.24
CA THR A 60 11.42 3.90 24.04
C THR A 60 12.87 3.55 23.78
N TYR A 61 13.43 2.64 24.58
CA TYR A 61 14.82 2.19 24.41
C TYR A 61 15.05 1.52 23.04
N ALA A 62 14.12 0.66 22.61
CA ALA A 62 14.22 0.02 21.30
C ALA A 62 14.10 1.05 20.18
N ALA A 63 13.15 1.97 20.30
CA ALA A 63 12.91 3.04 19.31
C ALA A 63 14.14 3.97 19.20
N GLU A 64 14.70 4.42 20.31
CA GLU A 64 15.90 5.28 20.32
C GLU A 64 17.10 4.63 19.62
N ARG A 65 17.25 3.32 19.74
CA ARG A 65 18.35 2.60 19.09
C ARG A 65 18.12 2.30 17.60
N THR A 66 16.87 2.23 17.17
CA THR A 66 16.54 1.75 15.81
C THR A 66 16.09 2.87 14.87
N VAL A 67 15.58 4.00 15.41
CA VAL A 67 15.03 5.09 14.59
C VAL A 67 16.03 5.62 13.56
N HIS A 68 17.31 5.65 13.89
CA HIS A 68 18.35 6.14 12.98
C HIS A 68 18.68 5.18 11.84
N ALA A 69 18.35 3.89 12.00
CA ALA A 69 18.55 2.88 10.98
C ALA A 69 17.33 2.75 10.03
N VAL A 70 16.21 3.38 10.36
CA VAL A 70 15.04 3.41 9.47
C VAL A 70 15.21 4.52 8.44
N VAL A 71 14.94 4.20 7.18
CA VAL A 71 15.10 5.11 6.05
C VAL A 71 13.82 5.23 5.25
N HIS A 72 13.68 6.37 4.59
CA HIS A 72 12.62 6.60 3.62
C HIS A 72 13.11 6.21 2.22
N VAL A 73 12.32 5.39 1.52
CA VAL A 73 12.61 4.93 0.16
C VAL A 73 11.65 5.62 -0.80
N LYS A 74 12.20 6.35 -1.76
CA LYS A 74 11.46 7.01 -2.84
C LYS A 74 11.83 6.38 -4.16
N THR A 75 10.86 5.95 -4.92
CA THR A 75 11.05 5.32 -6.24
C THR A 75 10.47 6.18 -7.34
N GLN A 76 11.05 6.10 -8.52
CA GLN A 76 10.57 6.73 -9.72
C GLN A 76 10.52 5.69 -10.84
N ALA A 77 9.37 5.58 -11.49
CA ALA A 77 9.16 4.73 -12.66
C ALA A 77 8.60 5.57 -13.80
N VAL A 78 9.10 5.38 -15.00
CA VAL A 78 8.52 6.02 -16.21
C VAL A 78 7.55 5.01 -16.81
N MET A 79 6.25 5.22 -16.60
CA MET A 79 5.23 4.44 -17.31
C MET A 79 5.03 5.04 -18.70
N SER A 80 5.71 4.50 -19.70
CA SER A 80 5.45 4.83 -21.11
C SER A 80 4.11 4.21 -21.52
N GLN A 81 3.03 4.96 -21.43
CA GLN A 81 1.77 4.54 -22.02
C GLN A 81 1.71 5.02 -23.47
N VAL A 82 1.88 4.11 -24.40
CA VAL A 82 1.64 4.39 -25.82
C VAL A 82 0.13 4.40 -26.05
N TYR A 83 -0.49 5.54 -26.00
CA TYR A 83 -1.89 5.70 -26.42
C TYR A 83 -1.94 5.60 -27.96
N ARG A 84 -2.43 4.46 -28.47
CA ARG A 84 -2.77 4.34 -29.89
C ARG A 84 -4.06 5.11 -30.16
N ASN A 85 -3.92 6.32 -30.72
CA ASN A 85 -5.03 7.06 -31.27
C ASN A 85 -5.09 6.81 -32.79
N PRO A 86 -6.03 5.97 -33.29
CA PRO A 86 -6.09 5.62 -34.71
C PRO A 86 -6.25 6.83 -35.64
N ILE A 87 -6.90 7.90 -35.16
CA ILE A 87 -7.11 9.13 -35.92
C ILE A 87 -5.78 9.89 -36.06
N TYR A 88 -5.01 9.98 -34.98
CA TYR A 88 -3.70 10.64 -34.99
C TYR A 88 -2.70 9.88 -35.87
N GLU A 89 -2.67 8.55 -35.78
CA GLU A 89 -1.84 7.65 -36.60
C GLU A 89 -2.17 7.80 -38.10
N PHE A 90 -3.47 7.95 -38.44
CA PHE A 90 -3.93 8.15 -39.80
C PHE A 90 -3.46 9.50 -40.40
N PHE A 91 -3.52 10.59 -39.66
CA PHE A 91 -3.14 11.92 -40.13
C PHE A 91 -1.65 12.22 -40.09
N TYR A 92 -0.92 11.64 -39.14
CA TYR A 92 0.50 11.97 -38.88
C TYR A 92 1.47 10.83 -39.17
N GLY A 93 0.98 9.63 -39.48
CA GLY A 93 1.79 8.46 -39.85
C GLY A 93 2.68 7.90 -38.72
N ARG A 94 2.45 8.31 -37.49
CA ARG A 94 3.21 7.87 -36.30
C ARG A 94 2.30 7.77 -35.07
N PRO A 95 2.60 6.86 -34.12
CA PRO A 95 1.88 6.77 -32.85
C PRO A 95 1.99 8.09 -32.06
N TYR A 96 0.94 8.44 -31.34
CA TYR A 96 0.99 9.53 -30.38
C TYR A 96 1.74 9.03 -29.13
N GLU A 97 2.97 9.48 -28.94
CA GLU A 97 3.75 9.24 -27.74
C GLU A 97 3.45 10.37 -26.74
N GLU A 98 2.58 10.12 -25.80
CA GLU A 98 2.43 11.00 -24.65
C GLU A 98 3.60 10.73 -23.69
N ARG A 99 4.40 11.73 -23.40
CA ARG A 99 5.42 11.64 -22.36
C ARG A 99 4.68 11.51 -21.02
N SER A 100 4.63 10.29 -20.50
CA SER A 100 4.11 10.05 -19.16
C SER A 100 5.02 10.76 -18.15
N GLU A 101 4.41 11.50 -17.22
CA GLU A 101 5.12 12.00 -16.07
C GLU A 101 5.62 10.81 -15.23
N PRO A 102 6.80 10.90 -14.62
CA PRO A 102 7.31 9.82 -13.80
C PRO A 102 6.37 9.58 -12.61
N VAL A 103 5.94 8.34 -12.44
CA VAL A 103 5.18 7.92 -11.27
C VAL A 103 6.15 7.78 -10.10
N VAL A 104 5.83 8.41 -8.98
CA VAL A 104 6.64 8.39 -7.77
C VAL A 104 5.98 7.48 -6.75
N GLY A 105 6.73 6.49 -6.26
CA GLY A 105 6.36 5.62 -5.16
C GLY A 105 7.12 5.98 -3.88
N PHE A 106 6.58 5.59 -2.74
CA PHE A 106 7.18 5.80 -1.44
C PHE A 106 7.07 4.54 -0.59
N GLY A 107 8.10 4.30 0.22
CA GLY A 107 8.15 3.20 1.17
C GLY A 107 9.19 3.46 2.26
N SER A 108 9.45 2.45 3.05
CA SER A 108 10.44 2.47 4.12
C SER A 108 11.41 1.32 3.96
N GLY A 109 12.60 1.48 4.51
CA GLY A 109 13.61 0.44 4.59
C GLY A 109 14.37 0.50 5.89
N VAL A 110 15.21 -0.49 6.12
CA VAL A 110 16.04 -0.60 7.32
C VAL A 110 17.48 -0.87 6.92
N ILE A 111 18.40 -0.06 7.42
CA ILE A 111 19.84 -0.29 7.24
C ILE A 111 20.25 -1.44 8.14
N ILE A 112 20.82 -2.49 7.54
CA ILE A 112 21.26 -3.71 8.24
C ILE A 112 22.78 -3.84 8.37
N SER A 113 23.52 -2.88 7.78
CA SER A 113 24.98 -2.94 7.79
C SER A 113 25.57 -1.53 7.64
N SER A 114 26.69 -1.27 8.33
CA SER A 114 27.37 0.04 8.34
C SER A 114 27.90 0.48 6.97
N ASP A 115 28.05 -0.45 6.03
CA ASP A 115 28.48 -0.19 4.66
C ASP A 115 27.32 0.13 3.70
N GLY A 116 26.06 0.13 4.19
CA GLY A 116 24.91 0.65 3.46
C GLY A 116 24.03 -0.39 2.78
N TYR A 117 23.95 -1.61 3.27
CA TYR A 117 22.89 -2.53 2.89
C TYR A 117 21.58 -2.18 3.58
N ILE A 118 20.49 -2.18 2.81
CA ILE A 118 19.15 -1.79 3.25
C ILE A 118 18.18 -2.88 2.81
N VAL A 119 17.33 -3.31 3.74
CA VAL A 119 16.19 -4.18 3.46
C VAL A 119 14.93 -3.34 3.33
N THR A 120 14.15 -3.60 2.28
CA THR A 120 12.84 -3.01 2.02
C THR A 120 11.91 -4.07 1.43
N ASN A 121 10.65 -3.72 1.14
CA ASN A 121 9.73 -4.62 0.48
C ASN A 121 9.92 -4.59 -1.04
N ASN A 122 9.73 -5.75 -1.68
CA ASN A 122 9.84 -5.86 -3.13
C ASN A 122 8.82 -4.97 -3.85
N HIS A 123 7.56 -4.93 -3.40
CA HIS A 123 6.53 -4.11 -4.03
C HIS A 123 6.83 -2.59 -4.00
N VAL A 124 7.70 -2.12 -3.08
CA VAL A 124 8.11 -0.71 -3.01
C VAL A 124 9.02 -0.34 -4.19
N ILE A 125 9.85 -1.29 -4.64
CA ILE A 125 10.87 -1.04 -5.67
C ILE A 125 10.53 -1.67 -7.03
N ASP A 126 9.44 -2.41 -7.10
CA ASP A 126 9.05 -3.10 -8.33
C ASP A 126 8.77 -2.10 -9.47
N GLY A 127 9.38 -2.33 -10.62
CA GLY A 127 9.31 -1.45 -11.78
C GLY A 127 9.99 -0.09 -11.60
N ALA A 128 10.74 0.14 -10.52
CA ALA A 128 11.46 1.40 -10.30
C ALA A 128 12.69 1.51 -11.20
N GLU A 129 12.79 2.63 -11.94
CA GLU A 129 14.00 2.98 -12.72
C GLU A 129 15.05 3.68 -11.85
N LYS A 130 14.58 4.40 -10.84
CA LYS A 130 15.43 5.12 -9.90
C LYS A 130 14.94 4.96 -8.47
N ILE A 131 15.87 4.64 -7.56
CA ILE A 131 15.59 4.46 -6.14
C ILE A 131 16.44 5.47 -5.37
N MET A 132 15.77 6.32 -4.59
CA MET A 132 16.40 7.29 -3.68
C MET A 132 16.11 6.90 -2.26
N VAL A 133 17.10 6.96 -1.41
CA VAL A 133 17.00 6.67 0.03
C VAL A 133 17.35 7.92 0.82
N THR A 134 16.44 8.34 1.70
CA THR A 134 16.65 9.45 2.63
C THR A 134 16.80 8.90 4.04
N LEU A 135 17.90 9.21 4.69
CA LEU A 135 18.20 8.83 6.06
C LEU A 135 17.47 9.75 7.06
N ASN A 136 17.44 9.33 8.32
CA ASN A 136 16.83 10.13 9.40
C ASN A 136 17.46 11.52 9.60
N ASP A 137 18.72 11.69 9.21
CA ASP A 137 19.45 12.96 9.23
C ASP A 137 19.32 13.79 7.94
N ASN A 138 18.38 13.44 7.08
CA ASN A 138 18.07 14.05 5.77
C ASN A 138 19.19 13.92 4.70
N ARG A 139 20.19 13.08 4.90
CA ARG A 139 21.11 12.72 3.82
C ARG A 139 20.37 11.87 2.79
N GLU A 140 20.60 12.16 1.52
CA GLU A 140 20.00 11.42 0.41
C GLU A 140 21.06 10.64 -0.37
N PHE A 141 20.74 9.41 -0.73
CA PHE A 141 21.59 8.52 -1.50
C PHE A 141 20.79 7.88 -2.63
N GLU A 142 21.43 7.71 -3.77
CA GLU A 142 20.91 6.84 -4.82
C GLU A 142 21.22 5.38 -4.45
N ALA A 143 20.20 4.53 -4.44
CA ALA A 143 20.33 3.13 -4.09
C ALA A 143 20.36 2.24 -5.33
N LYS A 144 21.16 1.19 -5.26
CA LYS A 144 21.22 0.13 -6.28
C LYS A 144 20.52 -1.12 -5.76
N LEU A 145 19.71 -1.75 -6.60
CA LEU A 145 19.12 -3.03 -6.29
C LEU A 145 20.20 -4.12 -6.34
N VAL A 146 20.35 -4.84 -5.24
CA VAL A 146 21.29 -5.98 -5.11
C VAL A 146 20.58 -7.28 -5.42
N GLY A 147 19.37 -7.45 -4.94
CA GLY A 147 18.55 -8.62 -5.17
C GLY A 147 17.15 -8.46 -4.62
N THR A 148 16.23 -9.28 -5.09
CA THR A 148 14.84 -9.29 -4.66
C THR A 148 14.28 -10.70 -4.65
N ASP A 149 13.33 -10.93 -3.74
CA ASP A 149 12.51 -12.12 -3.69
C ASP A 149 11.02 -11.70 -3.64
N PRO A 150 10.32 -11.75 -4.78
CA PRO A 150 8.90 -11.43 -4.85
C PRO A 150 8.01 -12.35 -4.02
N SER A 151 8.46 -13.59 -3.73
CA SER A 151 7.65 -14.58 -3.00
C SER A 151 7.54 -14.24 -1.52
N THR A 152 8.58 -13.63 -0.95
CA THR A 152 8.62 -13.16 0.45
C THR A 152 8.41 -11.66 0.57
N ASP A 153 8.25 -10.95 -0.55
CA ASP A 153 8.15 -9.49 -0.62
C ASP A 153 9.36 -8.78 0.01
N ILE A 154 10.58 -9.31 -0.23
CA ILE A 154 11.81 -8.72 0.28
C ILE A 154 12.69 -8.23 -0.87
N ALA A 155 13.31 -7.06 -0.68
CA ALA A 155 14.34 -6.53 -1.56
C ALA A 155 15.55 -6.04 -0.76
N LEU A 156 16.73 -6.23 -1.31
CA LEU A 156 18.01 -5.77 -0.77
C LEU A 156 18.55 -4.65 -1.66
N LEU A 157 18.78 -3.50 -1.05
CA LEU A 157 19.37 -2.33 -1.69
C LEU A 157 20.76 -2.06 -1.14
N LYS A 158 21.56 -1.32 -1.89
CA LYS A 158 22.89 -0.84 -1.50
C LYS A 158 23.02 0.65 -1.79
N ILE A 159 23.41 1.41 -0.79
CA ILE A 159 23.80 2.83 -0.93
C ILE A 159 25.31 2.97 -0.74
N ASP A 160 25.88 4.01 -1.35
CA ASP A 160 27.29 4.34 -1.21
C ASP A 160 27.50 5.31 -0.03
N GLY A 161 27.50 4.77 1.18
CA GLY A 161 27.68 5.49 2.43
C GLY A 161 28.65 4.74 3.36
N LYS A 162 29.29 5.48 4.28
CA LYS A 162 30.17 4.92 5.30
C LYS A 162 29.67 5.28 6.69
N ASP A 163 29.99 4.43 7.65
CA ASP A 163 29.66 4.64 9.07
C ASP A 163 28.16 4.95 9.28
N LEU A 164 27.30 4.20 8.56
CA LEU A 164 25.87 4.37 8.62
C LEU A 164 25.29 3.71 9.87
N PRO A 165 24.28 4.31 10.51
CA PRO A 165 23.56 3.67 11.60
C PRO A 165 22.83 2.43 11.07
N PHE A 166 22.94 1.31 11.76
CA PHE A 166 22.31 0.06 11.36
C PHE A 166 21.71 -0.67 12.57
N ILE A 167 20.78 -1.57 12.30
CA ILE A 167 20.23 -2.47 13.34
C ILE A 167 21.18 -3.66 13.48
N PRO A 168 21.69 -3.94 14.69
CA PRO A 168 22.59 -5.06 14.96
C PRO A 168 21.87 -6.41 14.89
#